data_6ee18b21f6a0dc42e8931fe9ced66e4c
#
_entry.id   6ee18b21f6a0dc42e8931fe9ced66e4c
#
_cell.length_a   1.000
_cell.length_b   1.000
_cell.length_c   1.000
_cell.angle_alpha   90.00
_cell.angle_beta   90.00
_cell.angle_gamma   90.00
#
_symmetry.space_group_name_H-M   'P 1'
#
loop_
_entity.id
_entity.type
_entity.pdbx_description
1 polymer ?
#
loop_
_entity_poly.entity_id
_entity_poly.type
_entity_poly.pdbx_seq_one_letter_code
_entity_poly.pdbx_strand_id
1 'polypeptide(L)'
;MLSFDDKGKVLKSYPGVSRTDSLGGVSDIASISLYGGSAVGLSRGGVALLKTKEVGKERVVMMSQPVFCHWNGKTYYKDSYNDTVFTLTEQGMLPGRVLDMGKYRLAQEERDSREARKEKGNINQIMESDRFLMFSYFFYPEEEMQAYRGIFDKNTGETETAPFENGFTDDLNGFMNIHPVMENWDNCLISFLQPIDILTWFEEHPEEASRLKPEISRLKDLKEDDNPVLVVARLKK
;
A
#
# COMPACT_ATOMS: atom_id res chain seq x y z
N MET A 1 10.42 -15.72 6.09
CA MET A 1 10.35 -15.49 4.63
C MET A 1 11.27 -16.48 3.92
N LEU A 2 10.88 -16.95 2.75
CA LEU A 2 11.68 -17.91 1.96
C LEU A 2 11.92 -17.33 0.56
N SER A 3 13.11 -17.51 0.01
CA SER A 3 13.37 -17.29 -1.42
C SER A 3 13.45 -18.63 -2.15
N PHE A 4 12.98 -18.63 -3.40
CA PHE A 4 12.88 -19.81 -4.24
C PHE A 4 13.55 -19.54 -5.61
N ASP A 5 14.00 -20.58 -6.28
CA ASP A 5 14.37 -20.51 -7.69
C ASP A 5 13.11 -20.62 -8.58
N ASP A 6 13.30 -20.56 -9.89
CA ASP A 6 12.26 -20.69 -10.92
C ASP A 6 11.57 -22.07 -10.92
N LYS A 7 12.13 -23.07 -10.24
CA LYS A 7 11.59 -24.43 -10.08
C LYS A 7 10.94 -24.66 -8.72
N GLY A 8 10.86 -23.61 -7.87
CA GLY A 8 10.23 -23.68 -6.54
C GLY A 8 11.13 -24.31 -5.46
N LYS A 9 12.42 -24.49 -5.72
CA LYS A 9 13.37 -24.95 -4.71
C LYS A 9 13.71 -23.80 -3.76
N VAL A 10 13.64 -24.03 -2.46
CA VAL A 10 14.05 -23.05 -1.46
C VAL A 10 15.55 -22.78 -1.59
N LEU A 11 15.89 -21.54 -1.88
CA LEU A 11 17.28 -21.08 -1.93
C LEU A 11 17.76 -20.58 -0.58
N LYS A 12 16.88 -19.84 0.14
CA LYS A 12 17.25 -19.23 1.41
C LYS A 12 16.03 -19.02 2.30
N SER A 13 16.27 -19.14 3.60
CA SER A 13 15.33 -18.74 4.64
C SER A 13 15.83 -17.47 5.34
N TYR A 14 14.97 -16.48 5.47
CA TYR A 14 15.24 -15.26 6.22
C TYR A 14 14.42 -15.26 7.51
N PRO A 15 15.00 -14.90 8.65
CA PRO A 15 14.27 -14.83 9.91
C PRO A 15 13.14 -13.77 9.82
N GLY A 16 12.08 -13.96 10.57
CA GLY A 16 11.07 -12.92 10.77
C GLY A 16 11.64 -11.79 11.64
N VAL A 17 11.31 -10.55 11.32
CA VAL A 17 11.71 -9.37 12.11
C VAL A 17 10.65 -8.96 13.13
N SER A 18 9.41 -9.35 12.90
CA SER A 18 8.30 -9.18 13.84
C SER A 18 7.95 -10.48 14.53
N ARG A 19 7.38 -10.40 15.73
CA ARG A 19 6.85 -11.58 16.42
C ARG A 19 5.79 -12.26 15.57
N THR A 20 5.95 -13.55 15.37
CA THR A 20 4.90 -14.36 14.76
C THR A 20 3.76 -14.47 15.78
N ASP A 21 2.60 -13.96 15.43
CA ASP A 21 1.41 -14.21 16.20
C ASP A 21 1.02 -15.68 16.08
N SER A 22 1.02 -16.36 17.19
CA SER A 22 0.29 -17.62 17.23
C SER A 22 -1.20 -17.28 17.36
N LEU A 23 -2.00 -17.67 16.38
CA LEU A 23 -3.46 -17.74 16.53
C LEU A 23 -3.86 -18.89 17.47
N GLY A 24 -2.93 -19.33 18.33
CA GLY A 24 -3.15 -20.43 19.26
C GLY A 24 -4.33 -20.14 20.18
N GLY A 25 -5.34 -21.02 20.16
CA GLY A 25 -6.56 -20.90 20.96
C GLY A 25 -7.72 -20.21 20.24
N VAL A 26 -7.58 -19.85 18.96
CA VAL A 26 -8.69 -19.33 18.16
C VAL A 26 -9.47 -20.47 17.55
N SER A 27 -10.64 -20.75 18.12
CA SER A 27 -11.53 -21.82 17.63
C SER A 27 -12.43 -21.36 16.46
N ASP A 28 -12.77 -20.07 16.39
CA ASP A 28 -13.70 -19.56 15.40
C ASP A 28 -13.32 -18.16 14.89
N ILE A 29 -13.27 -18.00 13.58
CA ILE A 29 -13.18 -16.71 12.90
C ILE A 29 -14.60 -16.19 12.66
N ALA A 30 -14.98 -15.09 13.31
CA ALA A 30 -16.31 -14.51 13.16
C ALA A 30 -16.44 -13.67 11.90
N SER A 31 -15.39 -12.92 11.53
CA SER A 31 -15.37 -12.12 10.30
C SER A 31 -13.94 -11.76 9.89
N ILE A 32 -13.75 -11.54 8.59
CA ILE A 32 -12.52 -11.01 8.02
C ILE A 32 -12.89 -9.71 7.33
N SER A 33 -12.26 -8.59 7.74
CA SER A 33 -12.37 -7.31 7.05
C SER A 33 -11.03 -6.97 6.45
N LEU A 34 -11.02 -6.66 5.15
CA LEU A 34 -9.82 -6.35 4.39
C LEU A 34 -9.80 -4.85 4.09
N TYR A 35 -8.73 -4.17 4.43
CA TYR A 35 -8.55 -2.75 4.23
C TYR A 35 -7.29 -2.48 3.40
N GLY A 36 -7.38 -1.48 2.55
CA GLY A 36 -6.23 -0.98 1.80
C GLY A 36 -6.02 -1.64 0.45
N GLY A 37 -6.54 -1.01 -0.53
CA GLY A 37 -6.31 -1.33 -1.92
C GLY A 37 -7.62 -1.45 -2.70
N SER A 38 -7.58 -1.03 -3.96
CA SER A 38 -8.59 -1.36 -4.96
C SER A 38 -8.75 -2.88 -5.04
N ALA A 39 -9.87 -3.35 -5.58
CA ALA A 39 -10.24 -4.77 -5.67
C ALA A 39 -9.18 -5.71 -6.31
N VAL A 40 -8.14 -5.15 -6.90
CA VAL A 40 -6.99 -5.87 -7.49
C VAL A 40 -5.83 -6.02 -6.50
N GLY A 41 -5.83 -5.36 -5.35
CA GLY A 41 -4.64 -5.10 -4.55
C GLY A 41 -4.59 -5.67 -3.14
N LEU A 42 -5.28 -6.77 -2.84
CA LEU A 42 -5.07 -7.49 -1.56
C LEU A 42 -3.66 -8.08 -1.43
N SER A 43 -2.85 -8.01 -2.46
CA SER A 43 -1.56 -8.68 -2.50
C SER A 43 -0.39 -7.88 -1.94
N ARG A 44 -0.54 -6.57 -1.64
CA ARG A 44 0.61 -5.77 -1.19
C ARG A 44 0.22 -4.75 -0.13
N GLY A 45 0.51 -5.07 1.12
CA GLY A 45 0.44 -4.12 2.24
C GLY A 45 -0.96 -3.84 2.80
N GLY A 46 -1.94 -4.67 2.48
CA GLY A 46 -3.27 -4.58 3.08
C GLY A 46 -3.27 -5.02 4.54
N VAL A 47 -4.18 -4.47 5.32
CA VAL A 47 -4.46 -4.91 6.68
C VAL A 47 -5.68 -5.82 6.65
N ALA A 48 -5.53 -7.06 7.10
CA ALA A 48 -6.65 -7.94 7.38
C ALA A 48 -7.01 -7.82 8.86
N LEU A 49 -8.25 -7.45 9.14
CA LEU A 49 -8.82 -7.53 10.49
C LEU A 49 -9.53 -8.86 10.64
N LEU A 50 -9.02 -9.71 11.49
CA LEU A 50 -9.68 -10.93 11.91
C LEU A 50 -10.42 -10.67 13.22
N LYS A 51 -11.75 -10.79 13.20
CA LYS A 51 -12.52 -10.93 14.43
C LYS A 51 -12.58 -12.42 14.78
N THR A 52 -12.05 -12.74 15.93
CA THR A 52 -12.07 -14.10 16.47
C THR A 52 -12.97 -14.15 17.68
N LYS A 53 -13.77 -15.19 17.81
CA LYS A 53 -14.49 -15.49 19.04
C LYS A 53 -13.66 -16.45 19.88
N GLU A 54 -12.96 -15.93 20.88
CA GLU A 54 -12.60 -16.75 22.02
C GLU A 54 -13.82 -16.90 22.91
N VAL A 55 -13.95 -18.04 23.61
CA VAL A 55 -15.09 -18.31 24.52
C VAL A 55 -15.31 -17.10 25.45
N GLY A 56 -16.32 -16.29 25.12
CA GLY A 56 -16.73 -15.10 25.86
C GLY A 56 -16.02 -13.79 25.54
N LYS A 57 -15.12 -13.70 24.55
CA LYS A 57 -14.44 -12.46 24.16
C LYS A 57 -14.24 -12.37 22.64
N GLU A 58 -14.59 -11.23 22.06
CA GLU A 58 -14.14 -10.89 20.71
C GLU A 58 -12.68 -10.41 20.77
N ARG A 59 -11.82 -11.06 20.02
CA ARG A 59 -10.45 -10.60 19.80
C ARG A 59 -10.31 -10.11 18.37
N VAL A 60 -9.87 -8.88 18.21
CA VAL A 60 -9.52 -8.33 16.90
C VAL A 60 -8.03 -8.49 16.68
N VAL A 61 -7.66 -9.28 15.70
CA VAL A 61 -6.25 -9.44 15.29
C VAL A 61 -6.05 -8.68 14.00
N MET A 62 -5.17 -7.70 14.02
CA MET A 62 -4.72 -7.01 12.81
C MET A 62 -3.58 -7.80 12.20
N MET A 63 -3.84 -8.43 11.06
CA MET A 63 -2.80 -9.05 10.27
C MET A 63 -2.33 -8.04 9.22
N SER A 64 -1.10 -7.62 9.31
CA SER A 64 -0.50 -6.83 8.24
C SER A 64 0.50 -7.68 7.48
N GLN A 65 0.48 -7.54 6.17
CA GLN A 65 1.39 -8.28 5.31
C GLN A 65 2.70 -7.50 5.13
N PRO A 66 3.84 -8.18 5.15
CA PRO A 66 5.10 -7.54 4.83
C PRO A 66 5.10 -7.07 3.37
N VAL A 67 5.77 -5.97 3.14
CA VAL A 67 5.85 -5.32 1.83
C VAL A 67 7.22 -5.54 1.21
N PHE A 68 7.20 -5.81 -0.08
CA PHE A 68 8.39 -5.85 -0.92
C PHE A 68 8.34 -4.71 -1.90
N CYS A 69 9.47 -4.06 -2.06
CA CYS A 69 9.69 -3.01 -3.05
C CYS A 69 10.96 -3.32 -3.84
N HIS A 70 10.92 -3.10 -5.14
CA HIS A 70 12.06 -3.34 -6.02
C HIS A 70 12.51 -2.02 -6.63
N TRP A 71 13.76 -1.67 -6.43
CA TRP A 71 14.33 -0.47 -7.01
C TRP A 71 15.83 -0.64 -7.22
N ASN A 72 16.34 -0.17 -8.35
CA ASN A 72 17.75 -0.19 -8.72
C ASN A 72 18.41 -1.58 -8.55
N GLY A 73 17.73 -2.62 -9.05
CA GLY A 73 18.18 -4.01 -8.99
C GLY A 73 18.21 -4.63 -7.59
N LYS A 74 17.68 -3.95 -6.58
CA LYS A 74 17.61 -4.42 -5.20
C LYS A 74 16.17 -4.73 -4.80
N THR A 75 16.01 -5.68 -3.90
CA THR A 75 14.75 -5.98 -3.26
C THR A 75 14.79 -5.48 -1.82
N TYR A 76 13.81 -4.65 -1.50
CA TYR A 76 13.61 -4.14 -0.14
C TYR A 76 12.44 -4.85 0.51
N TYR A 77 12.54 -5.00 1.81
CA TYR A 77 11.55 -5.64 2.65
C TYR A 77 11.23 -4.74 3.83
N LYS A 78 9.95 -4.55 4.10
CA LYS A 78 9.45 -3.86 5.28
C LYS A 78 8.37 -4.70 5.95
N ASP A 79 8.52 -4.92 7.23
CA ASP A 79 7.48 -5.46 8.08
C ASP A 79 6.61 -4.33 8.65
N SER A 80 5.34 -4.60 8.86
CA SER A 80 4.36 -3.56 9.20
C SER A 80 4.64 -2.85 10.52
N TYR A 81 5.07 -3.59 11.53
CA TYR A 81 5.32 -3.03 12.86
C TYR A 81 6.79 -2.71 13.12
N ASN A 82 7.61 -2.75 12.09
CA ASN A 82 9.02 -2.42 12.16
C ASN A 82 9.31 -1.23 11.24
N ASP A 83 9.86 -0.16 11.76
CA ASP A 83 10.17 1.05 10.99
C ASP A 83 11.37 0.86 10.05
N THR A 84 12.13 -0.23 10.21
CA THR A 84 13.30 -0.50 9.38
C THR A 84 12.89 -1.13 8.06
N VAL A 85 13.38 -0.55 6.98
CA VAL A 85 13.39 -1.14 5.63
C VAL A 85 14.70 -1.89 5.45
N PHE A 86 14.60 -3.16 5.16
CA PHE A 86 15.75 -4.05 4.96
C PHE A 86 16.02 -4.23 3.46
N THR A 87 17.29 -4.31 3.10
CA THR A 87 17.71 -4.78 1.78
C THR A 87 17.93 -6.28 1.84
N LEU A 88 17.33 -7.01 0.92
CA LEU A 88 17.55 -8.46 0.78
C LEU A 88 18.81 -8.70 -0.06
N THR A 89 19.72 -9.48 0.48
CA THR A 89 20.98 -9.83 -0.18
C THR A 89 21.24 -11.32 -0.06
N GLU A 90 22.24 -11.81 -0.79
CA GLU A 90 22.70 -13.19 -0.63
C GLU A 90 23.22 -13.47 0.79
N GLN A 91 23.77 -12.48 1.49
CA GLN A 91 24.26 -12.60 2.85
C GLN A 91 23.12 -12.58 3.88
N GLY A 92 21.98 -11.97 3.57
CA GLY A 92 20.84 -11.88 4.48
C GLY A 92 20.02 -10.61 4.30
N MET A 93 19.28 -10.26 5.33
CA MET A 93 18.57 -8.98 5.44
C MET A 93 19.48 -7.97 6.10
N LEU A 94 19.83 -6.93 5.37
CA LEU A 94 20.66 -5.84 5.89
C LEU A 94 19.76 -4.62 6.16
N PRO A 95 19.84 -3.99 7.34
CA PRO A 95 19.08 -2.76 7.61
C PRO A 95 19.56 -1.67 6.65
N GLY A 96 18.62 -1.04 5.94
CA GLY A 96 18.91 -0.01 4.96
C GLY A 96 18.54 1.38 5.42
N ARG A 97 17.31 1.58 5.83
CA ARG A 97 16.81 2.88 6.28
C ARG A 97 15.72 2.71 7.33
N VAL A 98 15.42 3.76 8.06
CA VAL A 98 14.35 3.81 9.06
C VAL A 98 13.31 4.83 8.60
N LEU A 99 12.05 4.44 8.60
CA LEU A 99 10.90 5.30 8.38
C LEU A 99 10.31 5.65 9.75
N ASP A 100 10.90 6.63 10.39
CA ASP A 100 10.59 6.96 11.79
C ASP A 100 9.28 7.76 11.89
N MET A 101 8.27 7.17 12.51
CA MET A 101 7.03 7.85 12.87
C MET A 101 7.08 8.51 14.27
N GLY A 102 8.20 8.43 14.96
CA GLY A 102 8.39 9.01 16.29
C GLY A 102 7.35 8.52 17.29
N LYS A 103 6.75 9.46 18.02
CA LYS A 103 5.71 9.17 19.03
C LYS A 103 4.42 8.59 18.44
N TYR A 104 4.20 8.74 17.15
CA TYR A 104 3.01 8.25 16.45
C TYR A 104 3.14 6.79 15.98
N ARG A 105 4.27 6.16 16.22
CA ARG A 105 4.48 4.76 15.87
C ARG A 105 3.56 3.85 16.68
N LEU A 106 2.85 2.96 15.99
CA LEU A 106 2.11 1.86 16.61
C LEU A 106 3.03 0.65 16.79
N ALA A 107 3.34 0.31 18.04
CA ALA A 107 4.09 -0.91 18.33
C ALA A 107 3.20 -2.17 18.17
N GLN A 108 3.83 -3.30 17.88
CA GLN A 108 3.10 -4.55 17.67
C GLN A 108 2.27 -4.96 18.89
N GLU A 109 2.78 -4.70 20.09
CA GLU A 109 2.13 -5.03 21.34
C GLU A 109 0.88 -4.19 21.62
N GLU A 110 0.81 -3.01 21.02
CA GLU A 110 -0.28 -2.04 21.19
C GLU A 110 -1.46 -2.27 20.22
N ARG A 111 -1.24 -3.04 19.19
CA ARG A 111 -2.19 -3.18 18.06
C ARG A 111 -3.57 -3.70 18.45
N ASP A 112 -3.66 -4.53 19.49
CA ASP A 112 -4.92 -5.14 19.96
C ASP A 112 -5.67 -4.24 20.95
N SER A 113 -5.04 -3.16 21.43
CA SER A 113 -5.64 -2.20 22.35
C SER A 113 -6.19 -0.97 21.61
N ARG A 114 -7.50 -0.75 21.72
CA ARG A 114 -8.15 0.42 21.11
C ARG A 114 -7.56 1.74 21.66
N GLU A 115 -7.35 1.81 22.96
CA GLU A 115 -6.78 2.99 23.61
C GLU A 115 -5.32 3.21 23.21
N ALA A 116 -4.51 2.15 23.16
CA ALA A 116 -3.11 2.25 22.80
C ALA A 116 -2.89 2.62 21.31
N ARG A 117 -3.87 2.34 20.42
CA ARG A 117 -3.79 2.74 19.01
C ARG A 117 -4.08 4.23 18.78
N LYS A 118 -4.74 4.89 19.71
CA LYS A 118 -5.12 6.30 19.58
C LYS A 118 -3.90 7.17 19.33
N GLU A 119 -4.00 8.07 18.33
CA GLU A 119 -2.90 8.90 17.84
C GLU A 119 -1.67 8.13 17.34
N LYS A 120 -1.85 6.87 16.94
CA LYS A 120 -0.76 6.05 16.42
C LYS A 120 -1.06 5.49 15.03
N GLY A 121 -0.02 5.13 14.34
CA GLY A 121 -0.10 4.63 12.99
C GLY A 121 1.04 3.70 12.62
N ASN A 122 0.96 3.21 11.39
CA ASN A 122 1.87 2.20 10.88
C ASN A 122 2.00 2.33 9.35
N ILE A 123 3.23 2.42 8.87
CA ILE A 123 3.52 2.41 7.43
C ILE A 123 3.37 0.98 6.93
N ASN A 124 2.45 0.79 6.00
CA ASN A 124 2.04 -0.51 5.49
C ASN A 124 2.40 -0.77 4.02
N GLN A 125 2.85 0.24 3.30
CA GLN A 125 3.29 0.12 1.90
C GLN A 125 4.45 1.08 1.64
N ILE A 126 5.39 0.66 0.79
CA ILE A 126 6.46 1.50 0.27
C ILE A 126 6.63 1.26 -1.23
N MET A 127 6.91 2.31 -1.96
CA MET A 127 7.30 2.30 -3.37
C MET A 127 8.47 3.25 -3.55
N GLU A 128 9.47 2.87 -4.30
CA GLU A 128 10.68 3.67 -4.45
C GLU A 128 11.01 3.94 -5.91
N SER A 129 11.43 5.17 -6.19
CA SER A 129 11.96 5.62 -7.47
C SER A 129 13.31 6.31 -7.27
N ASP A 130 13.93 6.81 -8.33
CA ASP A 130 15.20 7.53 -8.23
C ASP A 130 15.07 8.75 -7.31
N ARG A 131 14.01 9.52 -7.46
CA ARG A 131 13.78 10.75 -6.70
C ARG A 131 12.89 10.57 -5.46
N PHE A 132 11.87 9.73 -5.55
CA PHE A 132 10.83 9.69 -4.52
C PHE A 132 10.85 8.37 -3.75
N LEU A 133 10.56 8.43 -2.46
CA LEU A 133 10.07 7.32 -1.67
C LEU A 133 8.61 7.61 -1.35
N MET A 134 7.72 6.85 -1.93
CA MET A 134 6.29 6.91 -1.65
C MET A 134 5.92 5.84 -0.64
N PHE A 135 5.00 6.15 0.25
CA PHE A 135 4.53 5.21 1.25
C PHE A 135 3.05 5.44 1.55
N SER A 136 2.38 4.42 2.03
CA SER A 136 1.08 4.59 2.66
C SER A 136 1.11 4.12 4.10
N TYR A 137 0.24 4.70 4.91
CA TYR A 137 0.16 4.38 6.32
C TYR A 137 -1.28 4.47 6.82
N PHE A 138 -1.57 3.65 7.82
CA PHE A 138 -2.78 3.79 8.60
C PHE A 138 -2.48 4.60 9.86
N PHE A 139 -3.44 5.42 10.23
CA PHE A 139 -3.36 6.24 11.43
C PHE A 139 -4.72 6.24 12.13
N TYR A 140 -4.70 6.27 13.44
CA TYR A 140 -5.88 6.28 14.29
C TYR A 140 -5.97 7.63 15.00
N PRO A 141 -6.56 8.69 14.39
CA PRO A 141 -6.66 9.98 15.05
C PRO A 141 -7.47 9.88 16.35
N GLU A 142 -8.51 9.05 16.35
CA GLU A 142 -9.28 8.68 17.52
C GLU A 142 -9.51 7.16 17.54
N GLU A 143 -10.72 6.71 17.22
CA GLU A 143 -11.11 5.32 17.27
C GLU A 143 -11.13 4.65 15.90
N GLU A 144 -11.34 5.44 14.84
CA GLU A 144 -11.43 4.96 13.46
C GLU A 144 -10.09 5.04 12.75
N MET A 145 -9.81 3.99 11.99
CA MET A 145 -8.61 3.91 11.18
C MET A 145 -8.80 4.76 9.91
N GLN A 146 -7.85 5.64 9.65
CA GLN A 146 -7.76 6.42 8.43
C GLN A 146 -6.50 6.04 7.65
N ALA A 147 -6.62 6.03 6.34
CA ALA A 147 -5.50 5.73 5.44
C ALA A 147 -4.94 7.02 4.82
N TYR A 148 -3.63 7.11 4.79
CA TYR A 148 -2.90 8.24 4.22
C TYR A 148 -1.84 7.75 3.25
N ARG A 149 -1.41 8.65 2.38
CA ARG A 149 -0.27 8.48 1.48
C ARG A 149 0.75 9.57 1.75
N GLY A 150 2.02 9.20 1.68
CA GLY A 150 3.12 10.14 1.81
C GLY A 150 4.10 10.01 0.66
N ILE A 151 4.76 11.13 0.35
CA ILE A 151 5.84 11.24 -0.61
C ILE A 151 7.01 11.92 0.09
N PHE A 152 8.14 11.25 0.13
CA PHE A 152 9.41 11.83 0.52
C PHE A 152 10.24 12.13 -0.73
N ASP A 153 10.57 13.39 -0.95
CA ASP A 153 11.46 13.82 -2.03
C ASP A 153 12.91 13.74 -1.55
N LYS A 154 13.68 12.84 -2.14
CA LYS A 154 15.09 12.61 -1.78
C LYS A 154 16.00 13.81 -2.12
N ASN A 155 15.58 14.68 -3.04
CA ASN A 155 16.36 15.85 -3.44
C ASN A 155 16.22 16.99 -2.45
N THR A 156 15.01 17.21 -1.92
CA THR A 156 14.72 18.29 -0.97
C THR A 156 14.78 17.83 0.48
N GLY A 157 14.59 16.54 0.74
CA GLY A 157 14.46 15.99 2.09
C GLY A 157 13.08 16.26 2.72
N GLU A 158 12.11 16.74 1.94
CA GLU A 158 10.78 17.08 2.41
C GLU A 158 9.82 15.91 2.28
N THR A 159 8.84 15.84 3.17
CA THR A 159 7.77 14.85 3.15
C THR A 159 6.43 15.56 3.08
N GLU A 160 5.62 15.17 2.12
CA GLU A 160 4.21 15.59 2.01
C GLU A 160 3.29 14.40 2.25
N THR A 161 2.12 14.65 2.84
CA THR A 161 1.11 13.62 3.10
C THR A 161 -0.28 14.12 2.73
N ALA A 162 -1.11 13.18 2.28
CA ALA A 162 -2.52 13.43 1.94
C ALA A 162 -3.38 12.21 2.31
N PRO A 163 -4.70 12.37 2.47
CA PRO A 163 -5.62 11.23 2.57
C PRO A 163 -5.43 10.28 1.39
N PHE A 164 -5.46 8.99 1.67
CA PHE A 164 -5.22 7.95 0.65
C PHE A 164 -6.23 8.01 -0.49
N GLU A 165 -7.46 8.36 -0.17
CA GLU A 165 -8.59 8.47 -1.09
C GLU A 165 -8.42 9.56 -2.16
N ASN A 166 -7.61 10.59 -1.88
CA ASN A 166 -7.39 11.66 -2.85
C ASN A 166 -6.63 11.19 -4.10
N GLY A 167 -5.82 10.12 -4.01
CA GLY A 167 -4.96 9.68 -5.12
C GLY A 167 -3.90 10.70 -5.49
N PHE A 168 -3.40 10.59 -6.72
CA PHE A 168 -2.54 11.60 -7.35
C PHE A 168 -3.31 12.26 -8.49
N THR A 169 -3.33 13.58 -8.49
CA THR A 169 -3.97 14.35 -9.55
C THR A 169 -3.18 14.21 -10.85
N ASP A 170 -3.88 13.95 -11.95
CA ASP A 170 -3.31 13.98 -13.29
C ASP A 170 -3.27 15.44 -13.80
N ASP A 171 -2.23 16.17 -13.42
CA ASP A 171 -1.99 17.55 -13.84
C ASP A 171 -1.49 17.68 -15.29
N LEU A 172 -1.17 16.56 -15.93
CA LEU A 172 -0.69 16.51 -17.32
C LEU A 172 -1.82 16.47 -18.34
N ASN A 173 -2.91 15.82 -17.99
CA ASN A 173 -4.04 15.61 -18.90
C ASN A 173 -5.35 16.18 -18.35
N GLY A 174 -5.43 16.44 -17.04
CA GLY A 174 -6.67 16.90 -16.39
C GLY A 174 -7.75 15.83 -16.37
N PHE A 175 -7.33 14.55 -16.27
CA PHE A 175 -8.22 13.41 -16.17
C PHE A 175 -8.39 12.95 -14.72
N MET A 176 -8.84 11.73 -14.52
CA MET A 176 -9.08 11.13 -13.21
C MET A 176 -7.82 11.07 -12.36
N ASN A 177 -7.99 11.21 -11.07
CA ASN A 177 -6.93 10.93 -10.12
C ASN A 177 -6.50 9.47 -10.22
N ILE A 178 -5.20 9.22 -10.09
CA ILE A 178 -4.63 7.88 -10.15
C ILE A 178 -4.31 7.37 -8.76
N HIS A 179 -4.57 6.07 -8.55
CA HIS A 179 -4.28 5.37 -7.30
C HIS A 179 -3.27 4.25 -7.59
N PRO A 180 -1.96 4.54 -7.53
CA PRO A 180 -0.96 3.54 -7.82
C PRO A 180 -1.10 2.32 -6.91
N VAL A 181 -1.12 1.14 -7.51
CA VAL A 181 -1.20 -0.15 -6.83
C VAL A 181 0.13 -0.89 -6.83
N MET A 182 1.01 -0.54 -7.74
CA MET A 182 2.36 -1.08 -7.83
C MET A 182 3.30 -0.09 -8.50
N GLU A 183 4.58 -0.30 -8.28
CA GLU A 183 5.67 0.29 -9.04
C GLU A 183 6.17 -0.69 -10.10
N ASN A 184 6.83 -0.18 -11.10
CA ASN A 184 7.66 -0.99 -11.96
C ASN A 184 9.13 -0.56 -11.89
N TRP A 185 10.00 -1.33 -12.53
CA TRP A 185 11.47 -1.20 -12.47
C TRP A 185 12.02 0.11 -13.08
N ASP A 186 11.19 0.83 -13.86
CA ASP A 186 11.61 1.98 -14.67
C ASP A 186 11.09 3.32 -14.15
N ASN A 187 10.98 3.50 -12.84
CA ASN A 187 10.42 4.71 -12.23
C ASN A 187 8.99 5.01 -12.70
N CYS A 188 8.19 3.99 -12.90
CA CYS A 188 6.77 4.14 -13.25
C CYS A 188 5.88 3.71 -12.09
N LEU A 189 4.77 4.40 -11.95
CA LEU A 189 3.64 3.99 -11.12
C LEU A 189 2.59 3.34 -12.00
N ILE A 190 2.02 2.26 -11.51
CA ILE A 190 0.97 1.52 -12.22
C ILE A 190 -0.32 1.64 -11.45
N SER A 191 -1.38 2.03 -12.15
CA SER A 191 -2.74 2.12 -11.64
C SER A 191 -3.71 1.46 -12.61
N PHE A 192 -4.90 1.12 -12.11
CA PHE A 192 -6.00 0.60 -12.92
C PHE A 192 -7.21 1.48 -12.71
N LEU A 193 -7.85 1.88 -13.80
CA LEU A 193 -9.13 2.57 -13.79
C LEU A 193 -10.20 1.61 -14.29
N GLN A 194 -11.28 1.47 -13.52
CA GLN A 194 -12.40 0.65 -13.93
C GLN A 194 -13.23 1.37 -15.01
N PRO A 195 -13.73 0.66 -16.02
CA PRO A 195 -14.56 1.29 -17.05
C PRO A 195 -15.74 2.05 -16.48
N ILE A 196 -16.42 1.50 -15.48
CA ILE A 196 -17.56 2.17 -14.85
C ILE A 196 -17.17 3.51 -14.21
N ASP A 197 -16.00 3.59 -13.56
CA ASP A 197 -15.52 4.84 -12.94
C ASP A 197 -15.16 5.87 -14.02
N ILE A 198 -14.57 5.41 -15.14
CA ILE A 198 -14.24 6.25 -16.29
C ILE A 198 -15.53 6.85 -16.90
N LEU A 199 -16.53 6.02 -17.16
CA LEU A 199 -17.80 6.46 -17.76
C LEU A 199 -18.51 7.45 -16.84
N THR A 200 -18.58 7.17 -15.55
CA THR A 200 -19.14 8.07 -14.54
C THR A 200 -18.41 9.41 -14.52
N TRP A 201 -17.07 9.38 -14.61
CA TRP A 201 -16.29 10.62 -14.65
C TRP A 201 -16.62 11.48 -15.87
N PHE A 202 -16.78 10.89 -17.06
CA PHE A 202 -17.17 11.62 -18.26
C PHE A 202 -18.55 12.25 -18.15
N GLU A 203 -19.49 11.62 -17.46
CA GLU A 203 -20.82 12.13 -17.20
C GLU A 203 -20.82 13.31 -16.21
N GLU A 204 -20.00 13.21 -15.18
CA GLU A 204 -19.94 14.22 -14.10
C GLU A 204 -19.07 15.43 -14.45
N HIS A 205 -18.12 15.29 -15.41
CA HIS A 205 -17.12 16.31 -15.74
C HIS A 205 -17.12 16.68 -17.26
N PRO A 206 -18.27 17.10 -17.83
CA PRO A 206 -18.36 17.35 -19.29
C PRO A 206 -17.47 18.51 -19.76
N GLU A 207 -17.21 19.50 -18.93
CA GLU A 207 -16.35 20.63 -19.28
C GLU A 207 -14.86 20.21 -19.35
N GLU A 208 -14.39 19.48 -18.37
CA GLU A 208 -13.04 18.92 -18.33
C GLU A 208 -12.83 17.92 -19.47
N ALA A 209 -13.81 17.05 -19.70
CA ALA A 209 -13.82 16.06 -20.78
C ALA A 209 -13.63 16.70 -22.16
N SER A 210 -14.18 17.90 -22.38
CA SER A 210 -14.03 18.63 -23.66
C SER A 210 -12.60 19.09 -23.95
N ARG A 211 -11.73 19.14 -22.92
CA ARG A 211 -10.34 19.61 -23.00
C ARG A 211 -9.33 18.48 -23.06
N LEU A 212 -9.79 17.24 -22.92
CA LEU A 212 -8.91 16.06 -22.94
C LEU A 212 -8.30 15.85 -24.31
N LYS A 213 -7.10 15.28 -24.31
CA LYS A 213 -6.44 14.82 -25.54
C LYS A 213 -7.27 13.72 -26.21
N PRO A 214 -7.22 13.60 -27.56
CA PRO A 214 -8.00 12.60 -28.30
C PRO A 214 -7.80 11.16 -27.80
N GLU A 215 -6.58 10.83 -27.35
CA GLU A 215 -6.23 9.50 -26.84
C GLU A 215 -6.99 9.15 -25.56
N ILE A 216 -7.30 10.15 -24.73
CA ILE A 216 -8.04 9.97 -23.47
C ILE A 216 -9.54 10.11 -23.76
N SER A 217 -9.94 11.07 -24.58
CA SER A 217 -11.36 11.32 -24.91
C SER A 217 -12.08 10.09 -25.48
N ARG A 218 -11.36 9.19 -26.18
CA ARG A 218 -11.95 7.94 -26.70
C ARG A 218 -12.31 6.93 -25.61
N LEU A 219 -11.85 7.11 -24.37
CA LEU A 219 -12.20 6.24 -23.26
C LEU A 219 -13.70 6.36 -22.89
N LYS A 220 -14.38 7.42 -23.32
CA LYS A 220 -15.84 7.54 -23.21
C LYS A 220 -16.62 6.47 -23.99
N ASP A 221 -15.98 5.80 -24.96
CA ASP A 221 -16.59 4.78 -25.80
C ASP A 221 -16.45 3.37 -25.20
N LEU A 222 -15.85 3.24 -24.01
CA LEU A 222 -15.77 1.99 -23.25
C LEU A 222 -17.16 1.49 -22.86
N LYS A 223 -17.25 0.19 -22.61
CA LYS A 223 -18.42 -0.46 -21.99
C LYS A 223 -18.10 -0.81 -20.54
N GLU A 224 -19.13 -0.88 -19.71
CA GLU A 224 -18.97 -1.19 -18.29
C GLU A 224 -18.27 -2.55 -18.04
N ASP A 225 -18.44 -3.51 -18.96
CA ASP A 225 -17.89 -4.85 -18.90
C ASP A 225 -16.54 -5.01 -19.62
N ASP A 226 -15.96 -3.92 -20.15
CA ASP A 226 -14.61 -3.93 -20.70
C ASP A 226 -13.55 -4.17 -19.61
N ASN A 227 -12.35 -4.56 -20.02
CA ASN A 227 -11.23 -4.70 -19.10
C ASN A 227 -10.82 -3.35 -18.51
N PRO A 228 -10.31 -3.32 -17.27
CA PRO A 228 -9.75 -2.10 -16.67
C PRO A 228 -8.66 -1.47 -17.53
N VAL A 229 -8.63 -0.15 -17.55
CA VAL A 229 -7.61 0.63 -18.24
C VAL A 229 -6.35 0.69 -17.38
N LEU A 230 -5.23 0.25 -17.92
CA LEU A 230 -3.93 0.36 -17.30
C LEU A 230 -3.37 1.78 -17.48
N VAL A 231 -3.08 2.44 -16.36
CA VAL A 231 -2.38 3.72 -16.33
C VAL A 231 -0.94 3.50 -15.91
N VAL A 232 -0.02 3.99 -16.73
CA VAL A 232 1.42 3.95 -16.45
C VAL A 232 1.93 5.39 -16.38
N ALA A 233 2.18 5.87 -15.15
CA ALA A 233 2.71 7.20 -14.90
C ALA A 233 4.22 7.15 -14.68
N ARG A 234 5.00 7.74 -15.59
CA ARG A 234 6.45 7.82 -15.46
C ARG A 234 6.84 9.00 -14.58
N LEU A 235 7.55 8.72 -13.50
CA LEU A 235 8.04 9.74 -12.59
C LEU A 235 9.20 10.52 -13.20
N LYS A 236 9.24 11.82 -12.92
CA LYS A 236 10.38 12.68 -13.28
C LYS A 236 11.61 12.26 -12.46
N LYS A 237 12.76 12.31 -13.10
CA LYS A 237 14.06 12.09 -12.43
C LYS A 237 14.46 13.28 -11.59
#